data_0f9ede9e955b61d76fe56504504b8969
#
_entry.id   0f9ede9e955b61d76fe56504504b8969
#
_cell.length_a   1.000
_cell.length_b   1.000
_cell.length_c   1.000
_cell.angle_alpha   90.00
_cell.angle_beta   90.00
_cell.angle_gamma   90.00
#
_symmetry.space_group_name_H-M   'P 1'
#
loop_
_entity.id
_entity.type
_entity.pdbx_description
1 polymer ?
#
loop_
_entity_poly.entity_id
_entity_poly.type
_entity_poly.pdbx_seq_one_letter_code
_entity_poly.pdbx_strand_id
1 'polypeptide(L)'
;MIKKIDLYIIKKFLGTYVFAIALIISIVVVFDVNEKLDALLKAPLKATVFDYYLNFIPYFVSLFSPLFTFISVIFFTSKLADNSEIIAMLASGISFKRLLVPYMVSAGIIAGVNFYLNSYIIPPATSTRIEFQNTYVKNKKVDYASNIQLQVEPGVIAYISRYDNRTKTGYRFSLEKFEGKILKSRLTAQSVTYDENYHWVVKNYVIRDFDGMNEYLSRGSQLDTLISIEPSDFLISKYDSE
;
A
#
# COMPACT_ATOMS: atom_id res chain seq x y z
N MET A 1 -34.96 -21.05 -0.04
CA MET A 1 -34.78 -21.51 -1.44
C MET A 1 -34.77 -20.34 -2.37
N ILE A 2 -33.73 -20.19 -3.20
CA ILE A 2 -33.60 -19.14 -4.22
C ILE A 2 -34.61 -19.47 -5.34
N LYS A 3 -35.48 -18.50 -5.64
CA LYS A 3 -36.49 -18.63 -6.72
C LYS A 3 -35.92 -18.11 -8.05
N LYS A 4 -36.56 -18.46 -9.17
CA LYS A 4 -36.15 -17.97 -10.51
C LYS A 4 -36.04 -16.43 -10.59
N ILE A 5 -36.93 -15.73 -9.90
CA ILE A 5 -36.92 -14.26 -9.82
C ILE A 5 -35.68 -13.75 -9.11
N ASP A 6 -35.24 -14.39 -8.01
CA ASP A 6 -34.01 -13.99 -7.29
C ASP A 6 -32.80 -14.10 -8.20
N LEU A 7 -32.66 -15.21 -8.91
CA LEU A 7 -31.55 -15.42 -9.84
C LEU A 7 -31.57 -14.41 -11.00
N TYR A 8 -32.74 -14.04 -11.48
CA TYR A 8 -32.92 -13.03 -12.50
C TYR A 8 -32.40 -11.69 -12.01
N ILE A 9 -32.80 -11.24 -10.81
CA ILE A 9 -32.38 -9.98 -10.21
C ILE A 9 -30.86 -9.99 -9.95
N ILE A 10 -30.34 -11.07 -9.34
CA ILE A 10 -28.90 -11.23 -9.07
C ILE A 10 -28.09 -11.13 -10.37
N LYS A 11 -28.46 -11.85 -11.41
CA LYS A 11 -27.77 -11.84 -12.70
C LYS A 11 -27.77 -10.46 -13.35
N LYS A 12 -28.92 -9.77 -13.32
CA LYS A 12 -29.08 -8.44 -13.89
C LYS A 12 -28.24 -7.41 -13.10
N PHE A 13 -28.32 -7.44 -11.77
CA PHE A 13 -27.56 -6.52 -10.93
C PHE A 13 -26.06 -6.71 -11.07
N LEU A 14 -25.56 -7.95 -10.92
CA LEU A 14 -24.13 -8.24 -11.07
C LEU A 14 -23.65 -7.94 -12.50
N GLY A 15 -24.46 -8.21 -13.53
CA GLY A 15 -24.13 -7.86 -14.91
C GLY A 15 -23.98 -6.36 -15.11
N THR A 16 -24.88 -5.56 -14.55
CA THR A 16 -24.79 -4.09 -14.59
C THR A 16 -23.55 -3.58 -13.85
N TYR A 17 -23.24 -4.16 -12.67
CA TYR A 17 -22.05 -3.83 -11.89
C TYR A 17 -20.76 -4.14 -12.66
N VAL A 18 -20.63 -5.37 -13.19
CA VAL A 18 -19.45 -5.79 -13.96
C VAL A 18 -19.26 -4.90 -15.20
N PHE A 19 -20.33 -4.58 -15.92
CA PHE A 19 -20.27 -3.67 -17.05
C PHE A 19 -19.79 -2.27 -16.66
N ALA A 20 -20.33 -1.72 -15.58
CA ALA A 20 -19.99 -0.39 -15.10
C ALA A 20 -18.52 -0.32 -14.62
N ILE A 21 -18.05 -1.33 -13.88
CA ILE A 21 -16.65 -1.45 -13.48
C ILE A 21 -15.73 -1.61 -14.70
N ALA A 22 -16.08 -2.46 -15.66
CA ALA A 22 -15.27 -2.64 -16.86
C ALA A 22 -15.13 -1.33 -17.67
N LEU A 23 -16.19 -0.55 -17.75
CA LEU A 23 -16.19 0.74 -18.44
C LEU A 23 -15.25 1.73 -17.74
N ILE A 24 -15.35 1.90 -16.42
CA ILE A 24 -14.47 2.85 -15.71
C ILE A 24 -13.01 2.38 -15.74
N ILE A 25 -12.74 1.08 -15.60
CA ILE A 25 -11.38 0.56 -15.69
C ILE A 25 -10.78 0.82 -17.07
N SER A 26 -11.56 0.66 -18.14
CA SER A 26 -11.10 0.98 -19.49
C SER A 26 -10.70 2.45 -19.62
N ILE A 27 -11.49 3.36 -19.05
CA ILE A 27 -11.18 4.80 -19.03
C ILE A 27 -9.91 5.06 -18.22
N VAL A 28 -9.80 4.51 -17.01
CA VAL A 28 -8.63 4.68 -16.14
C VAL A 28 -7.35 4.18 -16.82
N VAL A 29 -7.41 3.03 -17.48
CA VAL A 29 -6.25 2.47 -18.22
C VAL A 29 -5.86 3.40 -19.37
N VAL A 30 -6.81 3.93 -20.14
CA VAL A 30 -6.51 4.87 -21.24
C VAL A 30 -5.84 6.15 -20.71
N PHE A 31 -6.32 6.71 -19.61
CA PHE A 31 -5.68 7.87 -18.97
C PHE A 31 -4.27 7.56 -18.48
N ASP A 32 -4.08 6.43 -17.81
CA ASP A 32 -2.77 6.00 -17.30
C ASP A 32 -1.77 5.75 -18.42
N VAL A 33 -2.20 5.14 -19.54
CA VAL A 33 -1.37 4.99 -20.75
C VAL A 33 -0.92 6.35 -21.29
N ASN A 34 -1.84 7.32 -21.40
CA ASN A 34 -1.48 8.65 -21.91
C ASN A 34 -0.51 9.38 -20.99
N GLU A 35 -0.70 9.27 -19.66
CA GLU A 35 0.18 9.92 -18.69
C GLU A 35 1.59 9.33 -18.70
N LYS A 36 1.73 8.03 -18.91
CA LYS A 36 3.00 7.30 -18.78
C LYS A 36 3.55 6.78 -20.10
N LEU A 37 3.07 7.30 -21.22
CA LEU A 37 3.40 6.79 -22.57
C LEU A 37 4.90 6.66 -22.80
N ASP A 38 5.69 7.69 -22.49
CA ASP A 38 7.14 7.70 -22.70
C ASP A 38 7.89 6.63 -21.88
N ALA A 39 7.36 6.31 -20.69
CA ALA A 39 7.92 5.29 -19.82
C ALA A 39 7.53 3.88 -20.29
N LEU A 40 6.27 3.71 -20.69
CA LEU A 40 5.74 2.43 -21.17
C LEU A 40 6.38 2.01 -22.50
N LEU A 41 6.73 2.97 -23.37
CA LEU A 41 7.46 2.69 -24.62
C LEU A 41 8.89 2.21 -24.41
N LYS A 42 9.51 2.53 -23.26
CA LYS A 42 10.85 2.05 -22.88
C LYS A 42 10.82 0.67 -22.21
N ALA A 43 9.68 0.28 -21.69
CA ALA A 43 9.52 -1.01 -21.01
C ALA A 43 9.19 -2.14 -22.01
N PRO A 44 9.62 -3.38 -21.75
CA PRO A 44 9.18 -4.53 -22.53
C PRO A 44 7.65 -4.69 -22.45
N LEU A 45 6.99 -4.95 -23.59
CA LEU A 45 5.53 -5.10 -23.66
C LEU A 45 5.00 -6.15 -22.66
N LYS A 46 5.75 -7.25 -22.49
CA LYS A 46 5.39 -8.28 -21.52
C LYS A 46 5.35 -7.75 -20.09
N ALA A 47 6.37 -7.00 -19.66
CA ALA A 47 6.40 -6.38 -18.34
C ALA A 47 5.27 -5.35 -18.17
N THR A 48 5.01 -4.54 -19.19
CA THR A 48 3.91 -3.57 -19.17
C THR A 48 2.55 -4.23 -18.94
N VAL A 49 2.27 -5.37 -19.59
CA VAL A 49 0.96 -6.03 -19.47
C VAL A 49 0.87 -6.83 -18.17
N PHE A 50 1.89 -7.66 -17.83
CA PHE A 50 1.81 -8.61 -16.72
C PHE A 50 2.26 -8.03 -15.39
N ASP A 51 3.33 -7.23 -15.37
CA ASP A 51 3.86 -6.69 -14.12
C ASP A 51 3.20 -5.36 -13.75
N TYR A 52 2.73 -4.59 -14.74
CA TYR A 52 2.07 -3.31 -14.49
C TYR A 52 0.54 -3.41 -14.55
N TYR A 53 -0.08 -3.62 -15.74
CA TYR A 53 -1.54 -3.54 -15.87
C TYR A 53 -2.30 -4.66 -15.18
N LEU A 54 -1.81 -5.89 -15.18
CA LEU A 54 -2.45 -6.99 -14.47
C LEU A 54 -2.48 -6.75 -12.95
N ASN A 55 -1.51 -6.03 -12.43
CA ASN A 55 -1.41 -5.66 -11.02
C ASN A 55 -2.06 -4.29 -10.69
N PHE A 56 -2.27 -3.46 -11.70
CA PHE A 56 -2.94 -2.16 -11.59
C PHE A 56 -4.47 -2.31 -11.49
N ILE A 57 -5.06 -3.17 -12.33
CA ILE A 57 -6.51 -3.33 -12.46
C ILE A 57 -7.19 -3.74 -11.14
N PRO A 58 -6.73 -4.76 -10.38
CA PRO A 58 -7.38 -5.17 -9.14
C PRO A 58 -7.50 -4.07 -8.10
N TYR A 59 -6.48 -3.22 -7.99
CA TYR A 59 -6.50 -2.07 -7.08
C TYR A 59 -7.64 -1.10 -7.44
N PHE A 60 -7.76 -0.70 -8.69
CA PHE A 60 -8.80 0.25 -9.13
C PHE A 60 -10.20 -0.37 -9.12
N VAL A 61 -10.33 -1.68 -9.41
CA VAL A 61 -11.60 -2.40 -9.22
C VAL A 61 -12.04 -2.33 -7.78
N SER A 62 -11.15 -2.56 -6.83
CA SER A 62 -11.45 -2.47 -5.40
C SER A 62 -11.80 -1.05 -4.97
N LEU A 63 -11.01 -0.07 -5.41
CA LEU A 63 -11.19 1.35 -5.08
C LEU A 63 -12.57 1.89 -5.54
N PHE A 64 -12.97 1.55 -6.75
CA PHE A 64 -14.23 2.02 -7.34
C PHE A 64 -15.44 1.14 -7.00
N SER A 65 -15.25 -0.05 -6.46
CA SER A 65 -16.31 -1.02 -6.19
C SER A 65 -17.47 -0.46 -5.35
N PRO A 66 -17.27 0.26 -4.23
CA PRO A 66 -18.38 0.79 -3.44
C PRO A 66 -19.24 1.79 -4.23
N LEU A 67 -18.58 2.71 -4.95
CA LEU A 67 -19.26 3.72 -5.77
C LEU A 67 -20.09 3.07 -6.88
N PHE A 68 -19.50 2.13 -7.62
CA PHE A 68 -20.19 1.48 -8.73
C PHE A 68 -21.23 0.45 -8.28
N THR A 69 -21.10 -0.12 -7.08
CA THR A 69 -22.19 -0.88 -6.47
C THR A 69 -23.42 0.01 -6.26
N PHE A 70 -23.22 1.19 -5.69
CA PHE A 70 -24.33 2.16 -5.48
C PHE A 70 -24.96 2.62 -6.80
N ILE A 71 -24.15 3.03 -7.78
CA ILE A 71 -24.63 3.41 -9.11
C ILE A 71 -25.41 2.27 -9.78
N SER A 72 -24.89 1.04 -9.70
CA SER A 72 -25.52 -0.12 -10.29
C SER A 72 -26.87 -0.46 -9.66
N VAL A 73 -27.00 -0.29 -8.34
CA VAL A 73 -28.30 -0.46 -7.65
C VAL A 73 -29.31 0.53 -8.18
N ILE A 74 -28.97 1.82 -8.25
CA ILE A 74 -29.86 2.87 -8.73
C ILE A 74 -30.26 2.61 -10.18
N PHE A 75 -29.29 2.45 -11.07
CA PHE A 75 -29.50 2.27 -12.50
C PHE A 75 -30.36 1.02 -12.79
N PHE A 76 -30.03 -0.11 -12.17
CA PHE A 76 -30.75 -1.36 -12.36
C PHE A 76 -32.17 -1.26 -11.81
N THR A 77 -32.35 -0.67 -10.63
CA THR A 77 -33.68 -0.51 -10.02
C THR A 77 -34.56 0.42 -10.84
N SER A 78 -34.02 1.56 -11.31
CA SER A 78 -34.74 2.47 -12.21
C SER A 78 -35.20 1.74 -13.48
N LYS A 79 -34.32 0.96 -14.10
CA LYS A 79 -34.67 0.19 -15.30
C LYS A 79 -35.76 -0.86 -15.05
N LEU A 80 -35.76 -1.52 -13.90
CA LEU A 80 -36.86 -2.42 -13.52
C LEU A 80 -38.17 -1.67 -13.29
N ALA A 81 -38.10 -0.47 -12.72
CA ALA A 81 -39.27 0.36 -12.49
C ALA A 81 -39.85 0.89 -13.82
N ASP A 82 -39.02 1.39 -14.71
CA ASP A 82 -39.42 1.90 -16.05
C ASP A 82 -40.12 0.81 -16.88
N ASN A 83 -39.62 -0.43 -16.78
CA ASN A 83 -40.23 -1.60 -17.44
C ASN A 83 -41.48 -2.12 -16.70
N SER A 84 -41.95 -1.47 -15.62
CA SER A 84 -43.05 -1.93 -14.77
C SER A 84 -42.83 -3.29 -14.11
N GLU A 85 -41.60 -3.85 -14.14
CA GLU A 85 -41.27 -5.16 -13.60
C GLU A 85 -41.44 -5.20 -12.07
N ILE A 86 -41.05 -4.13 -11.37
CA ILE A 86 -41.22 -4.02 -9.92
C ILE A 86 -42.71 -4.03 -9.55
N ILE A 87 -43.53 -3.27 -10.29
CA ILE A 87 -44.99 -3.21 -10.07
C ILE A 87 -45.60 -4.59 -10.29
N ALA A 88 -45.23 -5.25 -11.35
CA ALA A 88 -45.74 -6.62 -11.66
C ALA A 88 -45.35 -7.63 -10.57
N MET A 89 -44.11 -7.56 -10.05
CA MET A 89 -43.66 -8.42 -8.94
C MET A 89 -44.43 -8.14 -7.64
N LEU A 90 -44.67 -6.88 -7.29
CA LEU A 90 -45.44 -6.51 -6.10
C LEU A 90 -46.92 -6.91 -6.26
N ALA A 91 -47.52 -6.69 -7.43
CA ALA A 91 -48.90 -7.06 -7.73
C ALA A 91 -49.14 -8.58 -7.70
N SER A 92 -48.08 -9.36 -7.96
CA SER A 92 -48.13 -10.84 -7.81
C SER A 92 -48.05 -11.33 -6.36
N GLY A 93 -48.05 -10.43 -5.36
CA GLY A 93 -48.02 -10.74 -3.93
C GLY A 93 -46.63 -10.94 -3.35
N ILE A 94 -45.57 -10.56 -4.07
CA ILE A 94 -44.19 -10.54 -3.51
C ILE A 94 -44.05 -9.33 -2.61
N SER A 95 -43.73 -9.56 -1.34
CA SER A 95 -43.49 -8.44 -0.41
C SER A 95 -42.18 -7.67 -0.75
N PHE A 96 -42.16 -6.36 -0.48
CA PHE A 96 -40.97 -5.53 -0.67
C PHE A 96 -39.72 -6.07 0.03
N LYS A 97 -39.86 -6.56 1.28
CA LYS A 97 -38.75 -7.20 2.01
C LYS A 97 -38.19 -8.41 1.28
N ARG A 98 -39.06 -9.21 0.64
CA ARG A 98 -38.63 -10.37 -0.14
C ARG A 98 -37.88 -9.94 -1.43
N LEU A 99 -38.29 -8.82 -2.02
CA LEU A 99 -37.61 -8.24 -3.19
C LEU A 99 -36.20 -7.76 -2.87
N LEU A 100 -35.93 -7.30 -1.64
CA LEU A 100 -34.61 -6.86 -1.20
C LEU A 100 -33.59 -8.01 -1.05
N VAL A 101 -34.05 -9.25 -0.83
CA VAL A 101 -33.13 -10.39 -0.60
C VAL A 101 -32.13 -10.58 -1.73
N PRO A 102 -32.48 -10.64 -3.02
CA PRO A 102 -31.50 -10.79 -4.10
C PRO A 102 -30.52 -9.62 -4.21
N TYR A 103 -30.93 -8.39 -3.83
CA TYR A 103 -30.02 -7.24 -3.76
C TYR A 103 -28.96 -7.43 -2.66
N MET A 104 -29.38 -7.87 -1.47
CA MET A 104 -28.46 -8.14 -0.36
C MET A 104 -27.50 -9.28 -0.67
N VAL A 105 -27.98 -10.33 -1.34
CA VAL A 105 -27.12 -11.44 -1.79
C VAL A 105 -26.10 -10.94 -2.80
N SER A 106 -26.50 -10.15 -3.77
CA SER A 106 -25.59 -9.58 -4.78
C SER A 106 -24.54 -8.65 -4.15
N ALA A 107 -24.97 -7.78 -3.23
CA ALA A 107 -24.07 -6.91 -2.49
C ALA A 107 -23.08 -7.73 -1.62
N GLY A 108 -23.54 -8.81 -1.00
CA GLY A 108 -22.70 -9.75 -0.25
C GLY A 108 -21.64 -10.43 -1.13
N ILE A 109 -22.01 -10.82 -2.37
CA ILE A 109 -21.06 -11.38 -3.33
C ILE A 109 -20.00 -10.34 -3.71
N ILE A 110 -20.40 -9.12 -4.04
CA ILE A 110 -19.47 -8.03 -4.38
C ILE A 110 -18.53 -7.73 -3.19
N ALA A 111 -19.07 -7.64 -1.97
CA ALA A 111 -18.30 -7.41 -0.76
C ALA A 111 -17.29 -8.54 -0.50
N GLY A 112 -17.69 -9.81 -0.67
CA GLY A 112 -16.81 -10.98 -0.54
C GLY A 112 -15.66 -10.98 -1.56
N VAL A 113 -15.96 -10.68 -2.83
CA VAL A 113 -14.93 -10.54 -3.88
C VAL A 113 -13.98 -9.40 -3.54
N ASN A 114 -14.50 -8.24 -3.13
CA ASN A 114 -13.69 -7.08 -2.78
C ASN A 114 -12.80 -7.34 -1.56
N PHE A 115 -13.33 -8.03 -0.54
CA PHE A 115 -12.54 -8.46 0.61
C PHE A 115 -11.40 -9.41 0.19
N TYR A 116 -11.66 -10.37 -0.68
CA TYR A 116 -10.65 -11.29 -1.20
C TYR A 116 -9.56 -10.55 -2.00
N LEU A 117 -9.95 -9.60 -2.86
CA LEU A 117 -9.01 -8.76 -3.60
C LEU A 117 -8.08 -7.98 -2.66
N ASN A 118 -8.64 -7.32 -1.64
CA ASN A 118 -7.85 -6.50 -0.70
C ASN A 118 -6.93 -7.33 0.20
N SER A 119 -7.37 -8.52 0.60
CA SER A 119 -6.60 -9.33 1.56
C SER A 119 -5.49 -10.15 0.91
N TYR A 120 -5.68 -10.62 -0.33
CA TYR A 120 -4.77 -11.60 -0.94
C TYR A 120 -4.15 -11.15 -2.26
N ILE A 121 -4.89 -10.41 -3.10
CA ILE A 121 -4.42 -10.08 -4.45
C ILE A 121 -3.72 -8.73 -4.48
N ILE A 122 -4.28 -7.70 -3.87
CA ILE A 122 -3.76 -6.33 -3.95
C ILE A 122 -2.38 -6.16 -3.28
N PRO A 123 -2.07 -6.75 -2.11
CA PRO A 123 -0.77 -6.56 -1.48
C PRO A 123 0.41 -6.99 -2.38
N PRO A 124 0.49 -8.25 -2.89
CA PRO A 124 1.57 -8.64 -3.79
C PRO A 124 1.52 -7.91 -5.13
N ALA A 125 0.32 -7.63 -5.67
CA ALA A 125 0.15 -6.87 -6.90
C ALA A 125 0.71 -5.45 -6.79
N THR A 126 0.52 -4.79 -5.65
CA THR A 126 1.04 -3.44 -5.41
C THR A 126 2.56 -3.44 -5.37
N SER A 127 3.19 -4.42 -4.72
CA SER A 127 4.65 -4.57 -4.68
C SER A 127 5.24 -4.68 -6.09
N THR A 128 4.72 -5.58 -6.91
CA THR A 128 5.17 -5.77 -8.30
C THR A 128 4.98 -4.51 -9.15
N ARG A 129 3.83 -3.82 -9.00
CA ARG A 129 3.54 -2.56 -9.69
C ARG A 129 4.52 -1.45 -9.31
N ILE A 130 4.84 -1.32 -8.02
CA ILE A 130 5.79 -0.32 -7.52
C ILE A 130 7.19 -0.59 -8.07
N GLU A 131 7.62 -1.84 -8.11
CA GLU A 131 8.91 -2.24 -8.69
C GLU A 131 9.00 -1.84 -10.17
N PHE A 132 7.95 -2.13 -10.96
CA PHE A 132 7.86 -1.67 -12.35
C PHE A 132 7.94 -0.14 -12.45
N GLN A 133 7.18 0.58 -11.61
CA GLN A 133 7.20 2.06 -11.62
C GLN A 133 8.58 2.62 -11.26
N ASN A 134 9.27 2.04 -10.30
CA ASN A 134 10.60 2.49 -9.90
C ASN A 134 11.63 2.23 -11.01
N THR A 135 11.47 1.13 -11.77
CA THR A 135 12.39 0.74 -12.83
C THR A 135 12.20 1.57 -14.11
N TYR A 136 10.96 1.79 -14.55
CA TYR A 136 10.67 2.34 -15.87
C TYR A 136 10.07 3.76 -15.85
N VAL A 137 9.24 4.08 -14.84
CA VAL A 137 8.48 5.34 -14.80
C VAL A 137 9.25 6.41 -14.04
N LYS A 138 9.69 6.12 -12.82
CA LYS A 138 10.26 7.14 -11.93
C LYS A 138 11.72 7.47 -12.26
N ASN A 139 12.40 6.66 -13.10
CA ASN A 139 13.83 6.80 -13.43
C ASN A 139 14.73 7.14 -12.21
N LYS A 140 14.19 6.99 -11.04
CA LYS A 140 14.84 7.20 -9.75
C LYS A 140 14.87 5.84 -9.08
N LYS A 141 15.98 5.13 -9.18
CA LYS A 141 16.40 4.34 -8.01
C LYS A 141 16.30 5.33 -6.86
N VAL A 142 15.36 5.12 -5.95
CA VAL A 142 15.30 5.94 -4.74
C VAL A 142 16.51 5.52 -3.93
N ASP A 143 17.64 6.19 -4.21
CA ASP A 143 18.92 5.92 -3.59
C ASP A 143 18.98 6.43 -2.15
N TYR A 144 17.86 6.93 -1.60
CA TYR A 144 17.83 7.41 -0.21
C TYR A 144 16.50 7.10 0.47
N ALA A 145 16.56 6.69 1.70
CA ALA A 145 15.45 6.64 2.63
C ALA A 145 15.55 7.80 3.64
N SER A 146 14.42 8.30 4.15
CA SER A 146 14.40 9.46 5.06
C SER A 146 13.54 9.21 6.28
N ASN A 147 13.95 9.80 7.43
CA ASN A 147 13.26 9.71 8.71
C ASN A 147 13.01 8.27 9.18
N ILE A 148 14.06 7.47 9.12
CA ILE A 148 14.03 6.07 9.52
C ILE A 148 14.22 5.98 11.03
N GLN A 149 13.32 5.30 11.71
CA GLN A 149 13.44 4.97 13.12
C GLN A 149 13.25 3.46 13.29
N LEU A 150 14.27 2.77 13.81
CA LEU A 150 14.26 1.34 13.97
C LEU A 150 14.70 0.95 15.38
N GLN A 151 14.05 -0.05 15.94
CA GLN A 151 14.54 -0.70 17.14
C GLN A 151 15.58 -1.75 16.74
N VAL A 152 16.84 -1.50 17.14
CA VAL A 152 18.00 -2.35 16.82
C VAL A 152 18.04 -3.57 17.73
N GLU A 153 17.82 -3.31 19.02
CA GLU A 153 17.78 -4.29 20.10
C GLU A 153 16.74 -3.85 21.14
N PRO A 154 16.28 -4.73 22.04
CA PRO A 154 15.40 -4.32 23.12
C PRO A 154 15.97 -3.14 23.91
N GLY A 155 15.28 -2.01 23.86
CA GLY A 155 15.71 -0.77 24.51
C GLY A 155 16.74 0.07 23.74
N VAL A 156 17.14 -0.32 22.51
CA VAL A 156 18.06 0.45 21.67
C VAL A 156 17.35 0.88 20.40
N ILE A 157 17.25 2.21 20.20
CA ILE A 157 16.56 2.80 19.04
C ILE A 157 17.58 3.57 18.21
N ALA A 158 17.64 3.26 16.90
CA ALA A 158 18.42 4.02 15.93
C ALA A 158 17.51 4.94 15.13
N TYR A 159 17.96 6.15 14.90
CA TYR A 159 17.32 7.12 14.00
C TYR A 159 18.30 7.62 12.96
N ILE A 160 17.85 7.66 11.70
CA ILE A 160 18.60 8.20 10.56
C ILE A 160 17.69 9.17 9.81
N SER A 161 18.09 10.44 9.73
CA SER A 161 17.31 11.44 9.02
C SER A 161 17.26 11.18 7.51
N ARG A 162 18.38 10.78 6.93
CA ARG A 162 18.51 10.45 5.49
C ARG A 162 19.56 9.38 5.30
N TYR A 163 19.23 8.32 4.62
CA TYR A 163 20.16 7.26 4.23
C TYR A 163 20.33 7.25 2.69
N ASP A 164 21.56 7.33 2.23
CA ASP A 164 21.94 7.23 0.81
C ASP A 164 22.44 5.81 0.55
N ASN A 165 21.68 5.03 -0.22
CA ASN A 165 21.99 3.62 -0.49
C ASN A 165 23.20 3.46 -1.42
N ARG A 166 23.51 4.45 -2.27
CA ARG A 166 24.64 4.41 -3.19
C ARG A 166 25.97 4.52 -2.45
N THR A 167 26.02 5.40 -1.46
CA THR A 167 27.20 5.65 -0.63
C THR A 167 27.17 4.84 0.66
N LYS A 168 26.10 4.07 0.93
CA LYS A 168 25.83 3.35 2.18
C LYS A 168 25.99 4.22 3.41
N THR A 169 25.59 5.51 3.31
CA THR A 169 25.82 6.51 4.35
C THR A 169 24.52 7.09 4.89
N GLY A 170 24.35 7.02 6.20
CA GLY A 170 23.28 7.68 6.94
C GLY A 170 23.74 9.04 7.45
N TYR A 171 22.90 10.04 7.29
CA TYR A 171 23.15 11.42 7.78
C TYR A 171 22.24 11.76 8.96
N ARG A 172 22.76 12.53 9.91
CA ARG A 172 22.10 12.89 11.18
C ARG A 172 21.62 11.61 11.91
N PHE A 173 22.60 10.79 12.24
CA PHE A 173 22.37 9.56 12.96
C PHE A 173 22.21 9.81 14.45
N SER A 174 21.29 9.11 15.11
CA SER A 174 21.29 8.95 16.56
C SER A 174 21.02 7.50 16.96
N LEU A 175 21.68 7.09 18.03
CA LEU A 175 21.47 5.81 18.70
C LEU A 175 21.15 6.07 20.15
N GLU A 176 19.97 5.67 20.59
CA GLU A 176 19.47 5.91 21.93
C GLU A 176 19.32 4.58 22.68
N LYS A 177 19.88 4.52 23.90
CA LYS A 177 19.78 3.34 24.77
C LYS A 177 18.88 3.68 25.96
N PHE A 178 17.81 2.90 26.12
CA PHE A 178 16.85 3.03 27.19
C PHE A 178 16.94 1.84 28.16
N GLU A 179 16.79 2.11 29.42
CA GLU A 179 16.54 1.12 30.46
C GLU A 179 15.10 1.33 30.99
N GLY A 180 14.18 0.46 30.53
CA GLY A 180 12.76 0.69 30.71
C GLY A 180 12.29 1.95 29.97
N LYS A 181 11.92 3.00 30.70
CA LYS A 181 11.51 4.31 30.15
C LYS A 181 12.57 5.41 30.33
N ILE A 182 13.74 5.09 30.88
CA ILE A 182 14.79 6.05 31.21
C ILE A 182 15.85 5.99 30.14
N LEU A 183 16.16 7.13 29.51
CA LEU A 183 17.28 7.29 28.58
C LEU A 183 18.59 7.21 29.36
N LYS A 184 19.46 6.25 29.01
CA LYS A 184 20.76 6.03 29.64
C LYS A 184 21.91 6.60 28.79
N SER A 185 21.81 6.48 27.50
CA SER A 185 22.85 6.98 26.60
C SER A 185 22.26 7.43 25.27
N ARG A 186 22.78 8.51 24.72
CA ARG A 186 22.46 8.99 23.37
C ARG A 186 23.74 9.30 22.62
N LEU A 187 23.99 8.53 21.57
CA LEU A 187 24.99 8.87 20.56
C LEU A 187 24.32 9.66 19.45
N THR A 188 24.89 10.82 19.10
CA THR A 188 24.48 11.60 17.91
C THR A 188 25.70 11.78 17.01
N ALA A 189 25.50 11.67 15.70
CA ALA A 189 26.57 11.81 14.72
C ALA A 189 26.12 12.54 13.46
N GLN A 190 27.06 13.20 12.81
CA GLN A 190 26.81 13.86 11.55
C GLN A 190 26.53 12.87 10.45
N SER A 191 27.31 11.79 10.39
CA SER A 191 27.11 10.68 9.44
C SER A 191 27.57 9.35 10.01
N VAL A 192 26.96 8.29 9.49
CA VAL A 192 27.33 6.91 9.77
C VAL A 192 27.41 6.16 8.44
N THR A 193 28.50 5.46 8.18
CA THR A 193 28.74 4.71 6.94
C THR A 193 28.81 3.22 7.25
N TYR A 194 28.05 2.42 6.51
CA TYR A 194 28.10 0.96 6.61
C TYR A 194 29.32 0.44 5.86
N ASP A 195 30.09 -0.40 6.53
CA ASP A 195 31.21 -1.11 5.92
C ASP A 195 30.75 -2.53 5.55
N GLU A 196 30.98 -3.53 6.35
CA GLU A 196 30.52 -4.90 6.16
C GLU A 196 30.25 -5.58 7.51
N ASN A 197 29.44 -6.66 7.54
CA ASN A 197 29.21 -7.48 8.74
C ASN A 197 28.75 -6.66 9.96
N TYR A 198 27.74 -5.81 9.82
CA TYR A 198 27.21 -4.94 10.89
C TYR A 198 28.19 -3.89 11.42
N HIS A 199 29.34 -3.69 10.77
CA HIS A 199 30.28 -2.62 11.10
C HIS A 199 29.80 -1.28 10.55
N TRP A 200 29.78 -0.27 11.43
CA TRP A 200 29.42 1.08 11.10
C TRP A 200 30.50 2.07 11.54
N VAL A 201 30.92 2.90 10.63
CA VAL A 201 31.87 3.97 10.88
C VAL A 201 31.09 5.27 11.16
N VAL A 202 31.08 5.68 12.40
CA VAL A 202 30.38 6.87 12.90
C VAL A 202 31.33 8.06 12.85
N LYS A 203 30.96 9.15 12.18
CA LYS A 203 31.80 10.34 12.02
C LYS A 203 31.21 11.55 12.72
N ASN A 204 32.10 12.34 13.36
CA ASN A 204 31.77 13.56 14.12
C ASN A 204 30.64 13.27 15.12
N TYR A 205 30.96 12.47 16.11
CA TYR A 205 29.99 11.99 17.09
C TYR A 205 30.09 12.73 18.43
N VAL A 206 28.97 12.72 19.13
CA VAL A 206 28.84 13.13 20.54
C VAL A 206 28.03 12.04 21.25
N ILE A 207 28.61 11.50 22.31
CA ILE A 207 27.94 10.56 23.22
C ILE A 207 27.58 11.34 24.49
N ARG A 208 26.35 11.16 24.95
CA ARG A 208 25.83 11.69 26.21
C ARG A 208 25.34 10.51 27.04
N ASP A 209 26.00 10.27 28.16
CA ASP A 209 25.61 9.25 29.11
C ASP A 209 24.95 9.92 30.32
N PHE A 210 23.81 9.39 30.75
CA PHE A 210 22.97 9.93 31.82
C PHE A 210 23.00 9.02 33.03
N ASP A 211 23.47 9.57 34.16
CA ASP A 211 23.39 8.92 35.47
C ASP A 211 22.64 9.80 36.46
N GLY A 212 21.35 9.53 36.60
CA GLY A 212 20.43 10.38 37.35
C GLY A 212 20.33 11.78 36.74
N MET A 213 20.79 12.80 37.47
CA MET A 213 20.86 14.21 36.99
C MET A 213 22.22 14.58 36.41
N ASN A 214 23.18 13.67 36.43
CA ASN A 214 24.50 13.94 35.89
C ASN A 214 24.55 13.52 34.41
N GLU A 215 25.18 14.37 33.58
CA GLU A 215 25.43 14.14 32.17
C GLU A 215 26.95 14.11 31.92
N TYR A 216 27.41 13.00 31.32
CA TYR A 216 28.78 12.82 30.87
C TYR A 216 28.85 12.93 29.36
N LEU A 217 29.71 13.80 28.87
CA LEU A 217 29.80 14.14 27.46
C LEU A 217 31.15 13.71 26.89
N SER A 218 31.10 12.85 25.86
CA SER A 218 32.28 12.42 25.09
C SER A 218 32.10 12.81 23.62
N ARG A 219 33.19 13.25 22.98
CA ARG A 219 33.19 13.70 21.57
C ARG A 219 34.38 13.08 20.84
N GLY A 220 34.17 12.77 19.56
CA GLY A 220 35.28 12.30 18.72
C GLY A 220 34.98 12.50 17.23
N SER A 221 36.03 12.38 16.43
CA SER A 221 35.94 12.50 14.97
C SER A 221 35.46 11.25 14.28
N GLN A 222 35.85 10.09 14.80
CA GLN A 222 35.50 8.78 14.24
C GLN A 222 35.38 7.75 15.36
N LEU A 223 34.38 6.87 15.22
CA LEU A 223 34.15 5.72 16.08
C LEU A 223 33.71 4.54 15.21
N ASP A 224 34.40 3.43 15.30
CA ASP A 224 34.00 2.18 14.66
C ASP A 224 33.22 1.34 15.69
N THR A 225 31.99 0.98 15.33
CA THR A 225 31.08 0.27 16.23
C THR A 225 30.26 -0.77 15.48
N LEU A 226 29.80 -1.78 16.20
CA LEU A 226 28.85 -2.76 15.70
C LEU A 226 27.44 -2.29 16.01
N ILE A 227 26.60 -2.21 15.00
CA ILE A 227 25.19 -1.90 15.15
C ILE A 227 24.42 -2.98 14.37
N SER A 228 23.54 -3.70 15.05
CA SER A 228 22.78 -4.83 14.49
C SER A 228 21.70 -4.38 13.49
N ILE A 229 22.09 -3.57 12.50
CA ILE A 229 21.24 -3.07 11.39
C ILE A 229 22.01 -3.24 10.09
N GLU A 230 21.31 -3.68 9.04
CA GLU A 230 21.82 -3.70 7.68
C GLU A 230 21.15 -2.65 6.80
N PRO A 231 21.80 -2.22 5.70
CA PRO A 231 21.17 -1.33 4.71
C PRO A 231 19.84 -1.84 4.14
N SER A 232 19.64 -3.16 4.06
CA SER A 232 18.40 -3.81 3.67
C SER A 232 17.22 -3.46 4.57
N ASP A 233 17.45 -3.27 5.88
CA ASP A 233 16.40 -2.97 6.86
C ASP A 233 15.76 -1.59 6.62
N PHE A 234 16.50 -0.67 6.00
CA PHE A 234 15.99 0.66 5.63
C PHE A 234 15.08 0.65 4.40
N LEU A 235 15.14 -0.42 3.59
CA LEU A 235 14.30 -0.58 2.39
C LEU A 235 12.93 -1.18 2.75
N ILE A 236 12.86 -2.05 3.75
CA ILE A 236 11.63 -2.73 4.19
C ILE A 236 10.64 -1.71 4.77
N SER A 237 11.09 -0.76 5.57
CA SER A 237 10.22 0.24 6.21
C SER A 237 9.52 1.19 5.22
N LYS A 238 9.94 1.23 3.98
CA LYS A 238 9.34 2.07 2.94
C LYS A 238 8.14 1.41 2.25
N TYR A 239 8.05 0.09 2.28
CA TYR A 239 6.93 -0.65 1.69
C TYR A 239 5.76 -0.85 2.65
N ASP A 240 6.02 -0.70 3.97
CA ASP A 240 5.00 -0.85 5.01
C ASP A 240 4.28 0.48 5.36
N SER A 241 4.68 1.61 4.77
CA SER A 241 4.17 2.95 5.10
C SER A 241 3.25 3.57 4.04
N GLU A 242 2.81 2.82 3.05
CA GLU A 242 1.75 3.14 2.08
C GLU A 242 0.70 1.99 2.09
#